data_25f7d588ac90b59a3b513650fe53088f
#
_entry.id   25f7d588ac90b59a3b513650fe53088f
#
_cell.length_a   1.000
_cell.length_b   1.000
_cell.length_c   1.000
_cell.angle_alpha   90.00
_cell.angle_beta   90.00
_cell.angle_gamma   90.00
#
_symmetry.space_group_name_H-M   'P 1'
#
loop_
_entity.id
_entity.type
_entity.pdbx_description
1 polymer ?
#
loop_
_entity_poly.entity_id
_entity_poly.type
_entity_poly.pdbx_seq_one_letter_code
_entity_poly.pdbx_strand_id
1 'polypeptide(L)'
;EKIYGKYKEKNFVYITISSGIGAGIFIDNKLILGKDGNAHEVGHITIDFNSRIKCSCGKYGHWEAYCSGNSIPNFVKYYANLKGYKIFDKIKSAEEFFKIYKRYEIGKEIFKLLQIINAKAIASIIHLYDPEIVVIGGSVAVNNKKLINKKLIKKELLVRMPKIGFSKVKNNGVLGCLEICKNNLKLK
;
A
#
# COMPACT_ATOMS: atom_id res chain seq x y z
N GLU A 1 7.04 -7.56 -11.51
CA GLU A 1 5.72 -8.08 -11.94
C GLU A 1 5.45 -7.80 -13.41
N LYS A 2 5.68 -6.59 -13.91
CA LYS A 2 5.43 -6.25 -15.32
C LYS A 2 6.20 -7.14 -16.31
N ILE A 3 7.43 -7.49 -16.00
CA ILE A 3 8.33 -8.26 -16.87
C ILE A 3 8.26 -9.76 -16.56
N TYR A 4 8.43 -10.13 -15.30
CA TYR A 4 8.52 -11.53 -14.85
C TYR A 4 7.18 -12.10 -14.37
N GLY A 5 6.16 -11.26 -14.17
CA GLY A 5 4.83 -11.67 -13.80
C GLY A 5 3.97 -12.07 -15.00
N LYS A 6 2.75 -12.46 -14.71
CA LYS A 6 1.78 -12.88 -15.74
C LYS A 6 1.01 -11.72 -16.39
N TYR A 7 1.21 -10.50 -15.91
CA TYR A 7 0.43 -9.33 -16.30
C TYR A 7 1.12 -8.58 -17.46
N LYS A 8 0.40 -8.37 -18.55
CA LYS A 8 0.94 -7.80 -19.81
C LYS A 8 0.29 -6.46 -20.19
N GLU A 9 -0.64 -5.97 -19.37
CA GLU A 9 -1.36 -4.71 -19.57
C GLU A 9 -0.38 -3.55 -19.76
N LYS A 10 -0.68 -2.60 -20.68
CA LYS A 10 0.19 -1.46 -21.01
C LYS A 10 0.22 -0.43 -19.89
N ASN A 11 -0.95 -0.14 -19.30
CA ASN A 11 -1.10 0.76 -18.17
C ASN A 11 -1.20 -0.06 -16.89
N PHE A 12 -0.07 -0.17 -16.21
CA PHE A 12 0.14 -1.11 -15.12
C PHE A 12 0.65 -0.39 -13.88
N VAL A 13 -0.01 -0.62 -12.75
CA VAL A 13 0.40 -0.12 -11.44
C VAL A 13 0.79 -1.30 -10.56
N TYR A 14 1.97 -1.25 -9.97
CA TYR A 14 2.40 -2.12 -8.88
C TYR A 14 2.46 -1.32 -7.59
N ILE A 15 1.81 -1.81 -6.54
CA ILE A 15 1.85 -1.21 -5.20
C ILE A 15 2.45 -2.24 -4.26
N THR A 16 3.47 -1.88 -3.52
CA THR A 16 4.01 -2.70 -2.44
C THR A 16 3.56 -2.16 -1.09
N ILE A 17 2.97 -3.05 -0.26
CA ILE A 17 2.67 -2.77 1.15
C ILE A 17 3.45 -3.79 1.98
N SER A 18 4.57 -3.34 2.51
CA SER A 18 5.55 -4.14 3.27
C SER A 18 5.97 -3.36 4.53
N SER A 19 7.26 -3.30 4.87
CA SER A 19 7.79 -2.41 5.93
C SER A 19 7.39 -0.96 5.71
N GLY A 20 7.42 -0.49 4.44
CA GLY A 20 6.90 0.78 3.96
C GLY A 20 5.84 0.56 2.87
N ILE A 21 5.44 1.66 2.20
CA ILE A 21 4.52 1.65 1.06
C ILE A 21 5.15 2.41 -0.10
N GLY A 22 5.17 1.79 -1.28
CA GLY A 22 5.67 2.40 -2.51
C GLY A 22 4.94 1.88 -3.73
N ALA A 23 5.23 2.47 -4.90
CA ALA A 23 4.67 2.00 -6.16
C ALA A 23 5.67 2.07 -7.31
N GLY A 24 5.36 1.33 -8.39
CA GLY A 24 5.99 1.45 -9.68
C GLY A 24 4.90 1.45 -10.75
N ILE A 25 4.99 2.38 -11.71
CA ILE A 25 3.91 2.64 -12.67
C ILE A 25 4.44 2.63 -14.09
N PHE A 26 3.73 1.91 -14.94
CA PHE A 26 3.92 1.93 -16.38
C PHE A 26 2.70 2.54 -17.04
N ILE A 27 2.93 3.49 -17.94
CA ILE A 27 1.93 4.07 -18.84
C ILE A 27 2.42 3.83 -20.26
N ASP A 28 1.57 3.24 -21.10
CA ASP A 28 1.90 2.83 -22.48
C ASP A 28 3.21 2.01 -22.56
N ASN A 29 3.37 1.07 -21.62
CA ASN A 29 4.57 0.25 -21.44
C ASN A 29 5.85 1.00 -21.06
N LYS A 30 5.79 2.29 -20.75
CA LYS A 30 6.94 3.10 -20.31
C LYS A 30 6.91 3.23 -18.79
N LEU A 31 8.02 2.92 -18.14
CA LEU A 31 8.19 3.14 -16.71
C LEU A 31 8.25 4.66 -16.45
N ILE A 32 7.42 5.14 -15.54
CA ILE A 32 7.44 6.54 -15.14
C ILE A 32 8.45 6.69 -14.00
N LEU A 33 9.49 7.45 -14.20
CA LEU A 33 10.55 7.70 -13.21
C LEU A 33 10.39 9.08 -12.52
N GLY A 34 9.82 10.04 -13.22
CA GLY A 34 9.82 11.43 -12.77
C GLY A 34 11.17 12.11 -13.03
N LYS A 35 11.30 13.36 -12.57
CA LYS A 35 12.49 14.19 -12.82
C LYS A 35 13.77 13.61 -12.21
N ASP A 36 13.69 13.15 -10.97
CA ASP A 36 14.83 12.71 -10.17
C ASP A 36 14.72 11.22 -9.76
N GLY A 37 13.88 10.43 -10.46
CA GLY A 37 13.64 9.03 -10.12
C GLY A 37 12.70 8.81 -8.92
N ASN A 38 12.11 9.87 -8.38
CA ASN A 38 11.27 9.84 -7.17
C ASN A 38 9.76 9.82 -7.49
N ALA A 39 9.38 9.50 -8.73
CA ALA A 39 7.96 9.33 -9.01
C ALA A 39 7.37 8.18 -8.17
N HIS A 40 6.07 8.34 -7.82
CA HIS A 40 5.30 7.30 -7.13
C HIS A 40 5.66 7.03 -5.68
N GLU A 41 6.13 8.06 -4.96
CA GLU A 41 6.20 8.08 -3.50
C GLU A 41 4.78 8.05 -2.87
N VAL A 42 3.97 7.08 -3.31
CA VAL A 42 2.54 6.97 -2.99
C VAL A 42 2.28 6.73 -1.50
N GLY A 43 3.25 6.16 -0.78
CA GLY A 43 3.17 6.00 0.67
C GLY A 43 3.04 7.34 1.40
N HIS A 44 3.50 8.41 0.75
CA HIS A 44 3.50 9.78 1.32
C HIS A 44 2.34 10.66 0.82
N ILE A 45 1.36 10.11 0.08
CA ILE A 45 0.13 10.86 -0.17
C ILE A 45 -0.62 11.09 1.14
N THR A 46 -1.14 12.30 1.32
CA THR A 46 -1.93 12.65 2.50
C THR A 46 -3.34 12.08 2.34
N ILE A 47 -3.74 11.19 3.24
CA ILE A 47 -5.08 10.59 3.29
C ILE A 47 -5.90 11.04 4.50
N ASP A 48 -5.25 11.70 5.45
CA ASP A 48 -5.87 12.26 6.64
C ASP A 48 -5.19 13.59 7.00
N PHE A 49 -5.78 14.71 6.60
CA PHE A 49 -5.22 16.04 6.84
C PHE A 49 -5.35 16.50 8.30
N ASN A 50 -6.24 15.91 9.09
CA ASN A 50 -6.39 16.21 10.52
C ASN A 50 -5.58 15.25 11.41
N SER A 51 -4.75 14.44 10.83
CA SER A 51 -4.00 13.40 11.55
C SER A 51 -3.02 13.95 12.58
N ARG A 52 -2.96 13.25 13.71
CA ARG A 52 -1.89 13.37 14.70
C ARG A 52 -0.86 12.23 14.58
N ILE A 53 -1.01 11.36 13.58
CA ILE A 53 -0.13 10.21 13.38
C ILE A 53 1.03 10.62 12.48
N LYS A 54 2.24 10.58 13.07
CA LYS A 54 3.47 10.96 12.39
C LYS A 54 3.95 9.84 11.49
N CYS A 55 4.27 10.17 10.24
CA CYS A 55 4.94 9.29 9.30
C CYS A 55 6.45 9.22 9.57
N SER A 56 7.12 8.16 9.13
CA SER A 56 8.58 8.01 9.18
C SER A 56 9.34 9.19 8.54
N CYS A 57 8.76 9.82 7.51
CA CYS A 57 9.32 11.01 6.86
C CYS A 57 9.19 12.31 7.68
N GLY A 58 8.62 12.25 8.89
CA GLY A 58 8.45 13.40 9.79
C GLY A 58 7.16 14.19 9.62
N LYS A 59 6.41 14.00 8.54
CA LYS A 59 5.12 14.66 8.26
C LYS A 59 3.94 13.83 8.81
N TYR A 60 2.71 14.32 8.66
CA TYR A 60 1.52 13.72 9.24
C TYR A 60 0.50 13.31 8.18
N GLY A 61 -0.36 12.34 8.52
CA GLY A 61 -1.51 11.97 7.70
C GLY A 61 -1.21 11.18 6.43
N HIS A 62 0.03 10.73 6.25
CA HIS A 62 0.44 9.94 5.10
C HIS A 62 -0.09 8.51 5.15
N TRP A 63 -0.42 7.91 4.01
CA TRP A 63 -0.90 6.53 3.92
C TRP A 63 0.01 5.53 4.64
N GLU A 64 1.32 5.65 4.45
CA GLU A 64 2.31 4.79 5.08
C GLU A 64 2.23 4.80 6.61
N ALA A 65 1.91 5.95 7.22
CA ALA A 65 1.80 6.11 8.66
C ALA A 65 0.69 5.23 9.31
N TYR A 66 -0.24 4.73 8.50
CA TYR A 66 -1.35 3.87 8.94
C TYR A 66 -1.18 2.41 8.54
N CYS A 67 -0.77 2.16 7.28
CA CYS A 67 -0.94 0.88 6.63
C CYS A 67 0.35 0.13 6.33
N SER A 68 1.52 0.71 6.56
CA SER A 68 2.80 0.01 6.42
C SER A 68 3.06 -0.93 7.60
N GLY A 69 3.87 -1.95 7.38
CA GLY A 69 4.24 -2.93 8.41
C GLY A 69 4.89 -2.31 9.63
N ASN A 70 5.73 -1.28 9.42
CA ASN A 70 6.38 -0.56 10.51
C ASN A 70 5.43 0.37 11.25
N SER A 71 4.38 0.88 10.59
CA SER A 71 3.48 1.88 11.18
C SER A 71 2.23 1.28 11.81
N ILE A 72 1.72 0.16 11.33
CA ILE A 72 0.52 -0.51 11.87
C ILE A 72 0.55 -0.65 13.40
N PRO A 73 1.63 -1.09 14.07
CA PRO A 73 1.65 -1.19 15.53
C PRO A 73 1.36 0.14 16.22
N ASN A 74 1.95 1.24 15.74
CA ASN A 74 1.74 2.56 16.31
C ASN A 74 0.32 3.07 16.09
N PHE A 75 -0.22 2.87 14.89
CA PHE A 75 -1.61 3.21 14.60
C PHE A 75 -2.60 2.42 15.47
N VAL A 76 -2.39 1.12 15.60
CA VAL A 76 -3.23 0.22 16.40
C VAL A 76 -3.25 0.66 17.87
N LYS A 77 -2.08 0.94 18.46
CA LYS A 77 -1.98 1.45 19.83
C LYS A 77 -2.68 2.77 19.99
N TYR A 78 -2.38 3.73 19.11
CA TYR A 78 -2.97 5.06 19.14
C TYR A 78 -4.50 5.00 19.12
N TYR A 79 -5.07 4.28 18.14
CA TYR A 79 -6.51 4.22 17.97
C TYR A 79 -7.21 3.47 19.12
N ALA A 80 -6.64 2.35 19.57
CA ALA A 80 -7.18 1.60 20.70
C ALA A 80 -7.17 2.45 21.98
N ASN A 81 -6.09 3.16 22.29
CA ASN A 81 -5.97 4.03 23.45
C ASN A 81 -6.95 5.21 23.38
N LEU A 82 -7.16 5.81 22.18
CA LEU A 82 -8.15 6.86 21.97
C LEU A 82 -9.58 6.39 22.33
N LYS A 83 -9.86 5.11 22.17
CA LYS A 83 -11.13 4.45 22.51
C LYS A 83 -11.15 3.84 23.92
N GLY A 84 -10.11 4.07 24.74
CA GLY A 84 -10.01 3.57 26.12
C GLY A 84 -9.53 2.11 26.26
N TYR A 85 -9.04 1.49 25.18
CA TYR A 85 -8.56 0.11 25.19
C TYR A 85 -7.03 0.04 25.24
N LYS A 86 -6.47 -0.65 26.24
CA LYS A 86 -5.00 -0.85 26.38
C LYS A 86 -4.52 -2.21 25.89
N ILE A 87 -5.40 -3.02 25.31
CA ILE A 87 -5.11 -4.42 24.96
C ILE A 87 -4.02 -4.57 23.91
N PHE A 88 -3.77 -3.53 23.11
CA PHE A 88 -2.74 -3.52 22.07
C PHE A 88 -1.46 -2.78 22.44
N ASP A 89 -1.30 -2.31 23.67
CA ASP A 89 -0.11 -1.55 24.10
C ASP A 89 1.21 -2.31 23.91
N LYS A 90 1.17 -3.64 24.05
CA LYS A 90 2.34 -4.52 23.90
C LYS A 90 2.61 -4.99 22.48
N ILE A 91 1.77 -4.65 21.50
CA ILE A 91 1.96 -5.06 20.10
C ILE A 91 3.23 -4.41 19.54
N LYS A 92 4.13 -5.25 18.97
CA LYS A 92 5.41 -4.84 18.41
C LYS A 92 5.45 -4.92 16.88
N SER A 93 4.58 -5.71 16.26
CA SER A 93 4.56 -5.91 14.82
C SER A 93 3.15 -5.96 14.24
N ALA A 94 3.04 -5.67 12.94
CA ALA A 94 1.79 -5.85 12.20
C ALA A 94 1.32 -7.31 12.23
N GLU A 95 2.26 -8.27 12.17
CA GLU A 95 1.95 -9.69 12.23
C GLU A 95 1.26 -10.09 13.54
N GLU A 96 1.75 -9.60 14.69
CA GLU A 96 1.10 -9.82 15.99
C GLU A 96 -0.34 -9.31 16.00
N PHE A 97 -0.57 -8.09 15.48
CA PHE A 97 -1.92 -7.55 15.36
C PHE A 97 -2.82 -8.45 14.50
N PHE A 98 -2.35 -8.86 13.30
CA PHE A 98 -3.14 -9.70 12.41
C PHE A 98 -3.45 -11.10 12.95
N LYS A 99 -2.64 -11.63 13.86
CA LYS A 99 -2.93 -12.90 14.56
C LYS A 99 -4.08 -12.79 15.55
N ILE A 100 -4.29 -11.62 16.17
CA ILE A 100 -5.21 -11.49 17.30
C ILE A 100 -6.40 -10.56 17.09
N TYR A 101 -6.39 -9.67 16.07
CA TYR A 101 -7.40 -8.61 15.91
C TYR A 101 -8.84 -9.13 15.95
N LYS A 102 -9.10 -10.34 15.45
CA LYS A 102 -10.44 -10.92 15.40
C LYS A 102 -11.01 -11.26 16.78
N ARG A 103 -10.17 -11.39 17.79
CA ARG A 103 -10.57 -11.74 19.16
C ARG A 103 -11.25 -10.59 19.89
N TYR A 104 -11.11 -9.36 19.39
CA TYR A 104 -11.57 -8.13 20.04
C TYR A 104 -12.36 -7.26 19.06
N GLU A 105 -13.47 -6.68 19.54
CA GLU A 105 -14.29 -5.79 18.68
C GLU A 105 -13.48 -4.57 18.21
N ILE A 106 -12.71 -3.95 19.11
CA ILE A 106 -11.82 -2.84 18.74
C ILE A 106 -10.78 -3.26 17.68
N GLY A 107 -10.30 -4.50 17.73
CA GLY A 107 -9.39 -5.04 16.71
C GLY A 107 -10.05 -5.15 15.33
N LYS A 108 -11.30 -5.62 15.28
CA LYS A 108 -12.10 -5.69 14.04
C LYS A 108 -12.38 -4.30 13.49
N GLU A 109 -12.69 -3.33 14.37
CA GLU A 109 -12.87 -1.92 13.99
C GLU A 109 -11.61 -1.34 13.37
N ILE A 110 -10.45 -1.52 14.01
CA ILE A 110 -9.15 -1.06 13.48
C ILE A 110 -8.85 -1.73 12.13
N PHE A 111 -9.08 -3.02 12.00
CA PHE A 111 -8.88 -3.72 10.73
C PHE A 111 -9.77 -3.14 9.61
N LYS A 112 -11.01 -2.81 9.91
CA LYS A 112 -11.92 -2.14 8.97
C LYS A 112 -11.42 -0.74 8.59
N LEU A 113 -10.87 0.02 9.52
CA LEU A 113 -10.24 1.31 9.23
C LEU A 113 -9.05 1.15 8.29
N LEU A 114 -8.17 0.18 8.53
CA LEU A 114 -7.06 -0.13 7.62
C LEU A 114 -7.55 -0.46 6.21
N GLN A 115 -8.68 -1.18 6.08
CA GLN A 115 -9.29 -1.45 4.77
C GLN A 115 -9.79 -0.18 4.10
N ILE A 116 -10.44 0.73 4.85
CA ILE A 116 -10.97 2.00 4.32
C ILE A 116 -9.81 2.88 3.85
N ILE A 117 -8.77 3.02 4.67
CA ILE A 117 -7.58 3.82 4.35
C ILE A 117 -6.91 3.29 3.07
N ASN A 118 -6.67 1.98 3.00
CA ASN A 118 -6.12 1.37 1.79
C ASN A 118 -7.02 1.58 0.57
N ALA A 119 -8.34 1.50 0.74
CA ALA A 119 -9.27 1.69 -0.37
C ALA A 119 -9.21 3.12 -0.93
N LYS A 120 -9.18 4.14 -0.06
CA LYS A 120 -9.05 5.56 -0.46
C LYS A 120 -7.73 5.82 -1.18
N ALA A 121 -6.61 5.35 -0.61
CA ALA A 121 -5.30 5.54 -1.21
C ALA A 121 -5.18 4.85 -2.58
N ILE A 122 -5.64 3.60 -2.70
CA ILE A 122 -5.63 2.87 -3.98
C ILE A 122 -6.56 3.54 -5.00
N ALA A 123 -7.74 4.01 -4.58
CA ALA A 123 -8.65 4.74 -5.47
C ALA A 123 -8.02 6.03 -5.99
N SER A 124 -7.31 6.79 -5.14
CA SER A 124 -6.58 7.98 -5.58
C SER A 124 -5.54 7.66 -6.66
N ILE A 125 -4.80 6.56 -6.52
CA ILE A 125 -3.84 6.10 -7.52
C ILE A 125 -4.56 5.72 -8.83
N ILE A 126 -5.70 5.02 -8.74
CA ILE A 126 -6.50 4.66 -9.91
C ILE A 126 -7.00 5.92 -10.63
N HIS A 127 -7.47 6.94 -9.92
CA HIS A 127 -7.91 8.20 -10.52
C HIS A 127 -6.78 8.97 -11.22
N LEU A 128 -5.56 8.90 -10.67
CA LEU A 128 -4.39 9.61 -11.22
C LEU A 128 -3.84 8.98 -12.50
N TYR A 129 -3.90 7.64 -12.61
CA TYR A 129 -3.18 6.90 -13.64
C TYR A 129 -4.07 6.08 -14.58
N ASP A 130 -5.36 5.96 -14.28
CA ASP A 130 -6.35 5.18 -15.05
C ASP A 130 -5.78 3.83 -15.56
N PRO A 131 -5.27 2.96 -14.66
CA PRO A 131 -4.59 1.74 -15.08
C PRO A 131 -5.56 0.66 -15.54
N GLU A 132 -5.11 -0.23 -16.44
CA GLU A 132 -5.83 -1.45 -16.79
C GLU A 132 -5.80 -2.47 -15.64
N ILE A 133 -4.70 -2.45 -14.85
CA ILE A 133 -4.50 -3.34 -13.71
C ILE A 133 -3.69 -2.69 -12.59
N VAL A 134 -4.09 -3.00 -11.36
CA VAL A 134 -3.32 -2.73 -10.14
C VAL A 134 -2.88 -4.07 -9.55
N VAL A 135 -1.58 -4.27 -9.39
CA VAL A 135 -1.01 -5.45 -8.73
C VAL A 135 -0.48 -5.07 -7.36
N ILE A 136 -0.98 -5.75 -6.36
CA ILE A 136 -0.61 -5.51 -4.96
C ILE A 136 0.43 -6.54 -4.53
N GLY A 137 1.58 -6.06 -4.09
CA GLY A 137 2.67 -6.84 -3.52
C GLY A 137 3.02 -6.42 -2.09
N GLY A 138 4.17 -6.89 -1.61
CA GLY A 138 4.64 -6.65 -0.25
C GLY A 138 4.07 -7.64 0.77
N SER A 139 4.88 -7.97 1.78
CA SER A 139 4.58 -9.02 2.75
C SER A 139 3.29 -8.76 3.55
N VAL A 140 3.05 -7.52 3.92
CA VAL A 140 1.84 -7.14 4.68
C VAL A 140 0.58 -7.43 3.87
N ALA A 141 0.51 -6.96 2.62
CA ALA A 141 -0.68 -7.15 1.79
C ALA A 141 -0.85 -8.59 1.29
N VAL A 142 0.24 -9.24 0.87
CA VAL A 142 0.18 -10.61 0.33
C VAL A 142 -0.24 -11.61 1.40
N ASN A 143 0.27 -11.47 2.63
CA ASN A 143 -0.10 -12.33 3.76
C ASN A 143 -1.49 -11.98 4.34
N ASN A 144 -1.97 -10.76 4.11
CA ASN A 144 -3.24 -10.28 4.64
C ASN A 144 -4.15 -9.73 3.51
N LYS A 145 -4.41 -10.52 2.50
CA LYS A 145 -5.15 -10.10 1.28
C LYS A 145 -6.48 -9.41 1.56
N LYS A 146 -7.12 -9.72 2.69
CA LYS A 146 -8.36 -9.08 3.13
C LYS A 146 -8.22 -7.59 3.45
N LEU A 147 -6.99 -7.09 3.67
CA LEU A 147 -6.72 -5.65 3.79
C LEU A 147 -7.11 -4.88 2.52
N ILE A 148 -7.05 -5.53 1.37
CA ILE A 148 -7.40 -4.95 0.08
C ILE A 148 -8.85 -5.31 -0.25
N ASN A 149 -9.75 -4.46 0.20
CA ASN A 149 -11.19 -4.68 0.02
C ASN A 149 -11.68 -4.05 -1.29
N LYS A 150 -11.81 -4.88 -2.33
CA LYS A 150 -12.24 -4.44 -3.66
C LYS A 150 -13.60 -3.73 -3.68
N LYS A 151 -14.53 -4.11 -2.78
CA LYS A 151 -15.84 -3.46 -2.68
C LYS A 151 -15.71 -2.02 -2.15
N LEU A 152 -14.81 -1.80 -1.18
CA LEU A 152 -14.54 -0.46 -0.66
C LEU A 152 -13.83 0.39 -1.73
N ILE A 153 -12.83 -0.15 -2.42
CA ILE A 153 -12.18 0.54 -3.53
C ILE A 153 -13.21 0.97 -4.58
N LYS A 154 -14.09 0.05 -5.01
CA LYS A 154 -15.13 0.36 -5.99
C LYS A 154 -16.05 1.50 -5.56
N LYS A 155 -16.34 1.62 -4.27
CA LYS A 155 -17.19 2.72 -3.74
C LYS A 155 -16.54 4.10 -3.82
N GLU A 156 -15.21 4.15 -3.80
CA GLU A 156 -14.44 5.39 -3.89
C GLU A 156 -14.20 5.83 -5.34
N LEU A 157 -14.45 4.96 -6.34
CA LEU A 157 -14.12 5.24 -7.73
C LEU A 157 -15.23 5.97 -8.49
N LEU A 158 -14.84 7.00 -9.25
CA LEU A 158 -15.64 7.69 -10.27
C LEU A 158 -15.43 7.09 -11.67
N VAL A 159 -14.35 6.33 -11.86
CA VAL A 159 -13.97 5.68 -13.11
C VAL A 159 -14.21 4.18 -13.05
N ARG A 160 -14.10 3.51 -14.21
CA ARG A 160 -14.23 2.06 -14.27
C ARG A 160 -13.14 1.40 -13.42
N MET A 161 -13.53 0.46 -12.55
CA MET A 161 -12.60 -0.28 -11.71
C MET A 161 -11.65 -1.14 -12.57
N PRO A 162 -10.33 -0.99 -12.43
CA PRO A 162 -9.35 -1.84 -13.11
C PRO A 162 -9.35 -3.26 -12.55
N LYS A 163 -8.63 -4.16 -13.22
CA LYS A 163 -8.30 -5.46 -12.62
C LYS A 163 -7.45 -5.23 -11.37
N ILE A 164 -7.73 -5.94 -10.27
CA ILE A 164 -6.88 -5.94 -9.07
C ILE A 164 -6.37 -7.34 -8.83
N GLY A 165 -5.05 -7.49 -8.87
CA GLY A 165 -4.33 -8.74 -8.64
C GLY A 165 -3.38 -8.66 -7.45
N PHE A 166 -2.85 -9.82 -7.05
CA PHE A 166 -1.76 -9.90 -6.07
C PHE A 166 -0.52 -10.45 -6.72
N SER A 167 0.63 -9.93 -6.28
CA SER A 167 1.95 -10.39 -6.71
C SER A 167 2.12 -11.88 -6.45
N LYS A 168 2.72 -12.56 -7.42
CA LYS A 168 3.17 -13.96 -7.33
C LYS A 168 4.68 -14.10 -7.55
N VAL A 169 5.34 -13.05 -7.99
CA VAL A 169 6.78 -13.03 -8.23
C VAL A 169 7.49 -12.84 -6.89
N LYS A 170 8.40 -13.77 -6.59
CA LYS A 170 9.29 -13.66 -5.43
C LYS A 170 10.44 -12.69 -5.76
N ASN A 171 10.96 -12.01 -4.74
CA ASN A 171 12.11 -11.11 -4.86
C ASN A 171 11.94 -10.01 -5.94
N ASN A 172 10.74 -9.46 -6.06
CA ASN A 172 10.40 -8.42 -7.05
C ASN A 172 11.40 -7.26 -7.11
N GLY A 173 11.90 -6.78 -5.96
CA GLY A 173 12.87 -5.70 -5.89
C GLY A 173 14.18 -6.06 -6.59
N VAL A 174 14.75 -7.22 -6.27
CA VAL A 174 16.01 -7.70 -6.88
C VAL A 174 15.85 -7.89 -8.39
N LEU A 175 14.76 -8.52 -8.82
CA LEU A 175 14.48 -8.73 -10.25
C LEU A 175 14.27 -7.41 -10.98
N GLY A 176 13.62 -6.44 -10.34
CA GLY A 176 13.45 -5.09 -10.89
C GLY A 176 14.79 -4.37 -11.08
N CYS A 177 15.69 -4.41 -10.10
CA CYS A 177 17.04 -3.86 -10.21
C CYS A 177 17.84 -4.51 -11.32
N LEU A 178 17.80 -5.84 -11.43
CA LEU A 178 18.47 -6.57 -12.51
C LEU A 178 17.97 -6.13 -13.89
N GLU A 179 16.67 -5.90 -14.04
CA GLU A 179 16.10 -5.48 -15.30
C GLU A 179 16.48 -4.04 -15.67
N ILE A 180 16.51 -3.14 -14.69
CA ILE A 180 17.01 -1.78 -14.87
C ILE A 180 18.47 -1.80 -15.35
N CYS A 181 19.32 -2.62 -14.73
CA CYS A 181 20.73 -2.77 -15.13
C CYS A 181 20.87 -3.30 -16.56
N LYS A 182 20.11 -4.35 -16.93
CA LYS A 182 20.13 -4.94 -18.29
C LYS A 182 19.72 -3.96 -19.37
N ASN A 183 18.75 -3.11 -19.10
CA ASN A 183 18.19 -2.19 -20.09
C ASN A 183 18.89 -0.82 -20.09
N ASN A 184 20.03 -0.67 -19.39
CA ASN A 184 20.77 0.60 -19.28
C ASN A 184 19.88 1.79 -18.91
N LEU A 185 18.85 1.56 -18.12
CA LEU A 185 18.03 2.63 -17.58
C LEU A 185 18.91 3.39 -16.57
N LYS A 186 19.51 4.50 -17.03
CA LYS A 186 20.27 5.41 -16.17
C LYS A 186 19.28 6.01 -15.18
N LEU A 187 19.30 5.50 -13.96
CA LEU A 187 18.80 6.24 -12.82
C LEU A 187 19.79 7.39 -12.59
N LYS A 188 19.34 8.61 -12.83
CA LYS A 188 20.10 9.81 -12.44
C LYS A 188 19.99 10.04 -10.95
#